data_ee8e2952fa8124297cf7bb4ab2234316
#
_entry.id   ee8e2952fa8124297cf7bb4ab2234316
#
_cell.length_a   1.000
_cell.length_b   1.000
_cell.length_c   1.000
_cell.angle_alpha   90.00
_cell.angle_beta   90.00
_cell.angle_gamma   90.00
#
_symmetry.space_group_name_H-M   'P 1'
#
loop_
_entity.id
_entity.type
_entity.pdbx_description
1 polymer ?
#
loop_
_entity_poly.entity_id
_entity_poly.type
_entity_poly.pdbx_seq_one_letter_code
_entity_poly.pdbx_strand_id
1 'polypeptide(L)'
;PASYSGDWYTLYAGGALRLSIGWYIDSITVLMFVVVTFIATCIHVYAAGYMHDELHDVTDTEVQLATGEPLHREGRFPRFFQALSLFCFSMLGIVIAGNLAMVFIFWELVGICSWFLIGFYFERHSASTAANKAFVVNRVGDFGMLIGLMALWGGLGTLHFGDSVSSATGQVEPGLFELVRPAENHHEQQVP
;
A
#
# COMPACT_ATOMS: atom_id res chain seq x y z
N PRO A 1 19.88 -15.13 4.61
CA PRO A 1 18.95 -14.61 5.62
C PRO A 1 17.69 -15.47 5.60
N ALA A 2 17.20 -15.82 6.81
CA ALA A 2 15.97 -16.60 6.91
C ALA A 2 14.80 -15.75 6.42
N SER A 3 14.00 -16.31 5.52
CA SER A 3 12.74 -15.72 5.07
C SER A 3 11.60 -16.69 5.36
N TYR A 4 10.44 -16.14 5.69
CA TYR A 4 9.23 -16.87 5.96
C TYR A 4 8.13 -16.35 5.04
N SER A 5 7.40 -17.25 4.40
CA SER A 5 6.26 -16.91 3.54
C SER A 5 5.08 -17.84 3.80
N GLY A 6 3.89 -17.36 3.55
CA GLY A 6 2.69 -18.17 3.67
C GLY A 6 1.49 -17.48 3.04
N ASP A 7 0.53 -18.28 2.62
CA ASP A 7 -0.75 -17.83 2.07
C ASP A 7 -1.86 -18.01 3.13
N TRP A 8 -2.64 -16.97 3.35
CA TRP A 8 -3.83 -17.05 4.18
C TRP A 8 -5.05 -17.47 3.37
N TYR A 9 -5.17 -16.92 2.18
CA TYR A 9 -6.34 -17.16 1.35
C TYR A 9 -6.00 -17.01 -0.14
N THR A 10 -6.47 -17.92 -0.98
CA THR A 10 -6.31 -17.84 -2.43
C THR A 10 -7.55 -17.17 -3.02
N LEU A 11 -7.36 -16.00 -3.62
CA LEU A 11 -8.42 -15.23 -4.29
C LEU A 11 -8.79 -15.85 -5.64
N TYR A 12 -7.78 -16.27 -6.39
CA TYR A 12 -7.93 -16.86 -7.71
C TYR A 12 -6.83 -17.90 -7.96
N ALA A 13 -7.21 -19.04 -8.52
CA ALA A 13 -6.29 -20.05 -9.02
C ALA A 13 -6.85 -20.58 -10.35
N GLY A 14 -6.18 -20.27 -11.45
CA GLY A 14 -6.58 -20.71 -12.79
C GLY A 14 -5.42 -20.65 -13.76
N GLY A 15 -5.13 -21.80 -14.41
CA GLY A 15 -3.97 -21.94 -15.28
C GLY A 15 -2.66 -21.67 -14.53
N ALA A 16 -1.81 -20.83 -15.10
CA ALA A 16 -0.54 -20.42 -14.49
C ALA A 16 -0.67 -19.22 -13.53
N LEU A 17 -1.86 -18.60 -13.40
CA LEU A 17 -2.06 -17.45 -12.52
C LEU A 17 -2.65 -17.88 -11.19
N ARG A 18 -1.91 -17.60 -10.13
CA ARG A 18 -2.37 -17.72 -8.75
C ARG A 18 -2.28 -16.36 -8.07
N LEU A 19 -3.40 -15.91 -7.54
CA LEU A 19 -3.48 -14.70 -6.72
C LEU A 19 -3.90 -15.09 -5.31
N SER A 20 -3.05 -14.84 -4.33
CA SER A 20 -3.32 -15.14 -2.93
C SER A 20 -3.16 -13.89 -2.07
N ILE A 21 -3.86 -13.87 -0.95
CA ILE A 21 -3.55 -12.99 0.17
C ILE A 21 -2.56 -13.76 1.04
N GLY A 22 -1.30 -13.34 0.97
CA GLY A 22 -0.20 -14.00 1.65
C GLY A 22 0.74 -12.99 2.28
N TRP A 23 1.72 -13.48 2.97
CA TRP A 23 2.74 -12.68 3.63
C TRP A 23 4.13 -13.20 3.31
N TYR A 24 5.08 -12.26 3.29
CA TYR A 24 6.51 -12.54 3.14
C TYR A 24 7.26 -11.73 4.18
N ILE A 25 8.01 -12.41 5.04
CA ILE A 25 8.74 -11.78 6.14
C ILE A 25 10.21 -12.15 6.02
N ASP A 26 11.04 -11.12 5.90
CA ASP A 26 12.49 -11.19 5.97
C ASP A 26 13.03 -10.09 6.90
N SER A 27 14.33 -9.96 7.02
CA SER A 27 14.96 -8.95 7.87
C SER A 27 14.63 -7.53 7.45
N ILE A 28 14.42 -7.28 6.14
CA ILE A 28 14.05 -5.97 5.60
C ILE A 28 12.60 -5.66 5.95
N THR A 29 11.70 -6.63 5.82
CA THR A 29 10.30 -6.50 6.20
C THR A 29 10.16 -6.10 7.68
N VAL A 30 10.90 -6.76 8.57
CA VAL A 30 10.86 -6.44 10.01
C VAL A 30 11.39 -5.01 10.25
N LEU A 31 12.50 -4.64 9.65
CA LEU A 31 13.06 -3.29 9.77
C LEU A 31 12.06 -2.24 9.27
N MET A 32 11.48 -2.44 8.10
CA MET A 32 10.50 -1.51 7.51
C MET A 32 9.23 -1.42 8.36
N PHE A 33 8.79 -2.53 8.94
CA PHE A 33 7.63 -2.54 9.83
C PHE A 33 7.86 -1.66 11.07
N VAL A 34 9.05 -1.77 11.70
CA VAL A 34 9.44 -0.93 12.84
C VAL A 34 9.50 0.54 12.44
N VAL A 35 10.14 0.87 11.32
CA VAL A 35 10.26 2.25 10.84
C VAL A 35 8.89 2.86 10.54
N VAL A 36 8.03 2.15 9.80
CA VAL A 36 6.71 2.64 9.43
C VAL A 36 5.83 2.83 10.67
N THR A 37 5.79 1.88 11.59
CA THR A 37 4.97 1.99 12.81
C THR A 37 5.46 3.12 13.71
N PHE A 38 6.77 3.29 13.86
CA PHE A 38 7.34 4.38 14.67
C PHE A 38 6.97 5.75 14.09
N ILE A 39 7.22 5.96 12.79
CA ILE A 39 6.90 7.23 12.11
C ILE A 39 5.40 7.48 12.12
N ALA A 40 4.57 6.47 11.84
CA ALA A 40 3.12 6.60 11.87
C ALA A 40 2.61 7.00 13.27
N THR A 41 3.18 6.45 14.33
CA THR A 41 2.83 6.83 15.71
C THR A 41 3.16 8.31 15.96
N CYS A 42 4.36 8.77 15.59
CA CYS A 42 4.75 10.17 15.72
C CYS A 42 3.80 11.10 14.94
N ILE A 43 3.42 10.71 13.72
CA ILE A 43 2.49 11.47 12.88
C ILE A 43 1.09 11.53 13.53
N HIS A 44 0.57 10.42 14.06
CA HIS A 44 -0.73 10.41 14.72
C HIS A 44 -0.76 11.30 15.96
N VAL A 45 0.29 11.25 16.78
CA VAL A 45 0.41 12.13 17.99
C VAL A 45 0.47 13.59 17.57
N TYR A 46 1.29 13.93 16.59
CA TYR A 46 1.38 15.30 16.06
C TYR A 46 0.05 15.77 15.46
N ALA A 47 -0.58 14.93 14.65
CA ALA A 47 -1.85 15.24 14.00
C ALA A 47 -2.98 15.45 15.00
N ALA A 48 -2.97 14.78 16.16
CA ALA A 48 -3.97 14.98 17.20
C ALA A 48 -3.95 16.43 17.73
N GLY A 49 -2.77 17.02 17.88
CA GLY A 49 -2.63 18.44 18.23
C GLY A 49 -2.95 19.36 17.05
N TYR A 50 -2.45 19.04 15.86
CA TYR A 50 -2.63 19.85 14.67
C TYR A 50 -4.10 19.97 14.23
N MET A 51 -4.87 18.89 14.35
CA MET A 51 -6.29 18.83 13.94
C MET A 51 -7.25 19.12 15.10
N HIS A 52 -6.75 19.64 16.25
CA HIS A 52 -7.57 19.89 17.43
C HIS A 52 -8.77 20.81 17.16
N ASP A 53 -8.60 21.82 16.30
CA ASP A 53 -9.66 22.75 15.95
C ASP A 53 -10.82 22.08 15.19
N GLU A 54 -10.57 20.95 14.52
CA GLU A 54 -11.59 20.15 13.82
C GLU A 54 -12.46 19.31 14.78
N LEU A 55 -12.27 19.40 16.09
CA LEU A 55 -13.18 18.82 17.10
C LEU A 55 -14.46 19.62 17.28
N HIS A 56 -14.43 20.90 16.89
CA HIS A 56 -15.52 21.85 17.04
C HIS A 56 -15.95 22.39 15.67
N ASP A 57 -17.00 23.19 15.66
CA ASP A 57 -17.44 23.87 14.44
C ASP A 57 -16.36 24.85 13.97
N VAL A 58 -16.04 24.78 12.71
CA VAL A 58 -14.99 25.58 12.07
C VAL A 58 -15.60 26.63 11.15
N THR A 59 -15.11 27.86 11.27
CA THR A 59 -15.39 28.92 10.31
C THR A 59 -14.22 29.06 9.36
N ASP A 60 -14.42 28.66 8.10
CA ASP A 60 -13.40 28.79 7.06
C ASP A 60 -13.49 30.16 6.40
N THR A 61 -12.50 31.01 6.69
CA THR A 61 -12.44 32.38 6.15
C THR A 61 -11.89 32.44 4.72
N GLU A 62 -11.29 31.36 4.23
CA GLU A 62 -10.77 31.29 2.86
C GLU A 62 -11.87 30.94 1.84
N VAL A 63 -12.99 30.37 2.31
CA VAL A 63 -14.14 30.06 1.46
C VAL A 63 -15.27 31.02 1.76
N GLN A 64 -15.67 31.80 0.76
CA GLN A 64 -16.83 32.69 0.84
C GLN A 64 -18.02 32.07 0.11
N LEU A 65 -19.16 32.09 0.77
CA LEU A 65 -20.44 31.73 0.17
C LEU A 65 -20.86 32.80 -0.85
N ALA A 66 -21.80 32.50 -1.72
CA ALA A 66 -22.36 33.45 -2.68
C ALA A 66 -22.96 34.70 -2.01
N THR A 67 -23.28 34.60 -0.71
CA THR A 67 -23.75 35.71 0.14
C THR A 67 -22.63 36.63 0.65
N GLY A 68 -21.34 36.24 0.44
CA GLY A 68 -20.18 36.97 0.97
C GLY A 68 -19.81 36.59 2.42
N GLU A 69 -20.53 35.67 3.04
CA GLU A 69 -20.25 35.20 4.39
C GLU A 69 -19.23 34.04 4.38
N PRO A 70 -18.38 33.93 5.42
CA PRO A 70 -17.45 32.81 5.54
C PRO A 70 -18.22 31.48 5.72
N LEU A 71 -17.62 30.38 5.24
CA LEU A 71 -18.21 29.06 5.35
C LEU A 71 -18.15 28.56 6.81
N HIS A 72 -19.31 28.30 7.40
CA HIS A 72 -19.44 27.59 8.68
C HIS A 72 -19.72 26.12 8.43
N ARG A 73 -18.95 25.25 9.06
CA ARG A 73 -19.14 23.78 8.97
C ARG A 73 -18.79 23.07 10.26
N GLU A 74 -19.37 21.89 10.43
CA GLU A 74 -18.99 20.97 11.52
C GLU A 74 -17.55 20.50 11.35
N GLY A 75 -16.87 20.29 12.47
CA GLY A 75 -15.53 19.75 12.50
C GLY A 75 -15.47 18.30 11.99
N ARG A 76 -14.37 17.92 11.36
CA ARG A 76 -14.21 16.62 10.67
C ARG A 76 -13.04 15.81 11.22
N PHE A 77 -12.71 16.00 12.49
CA PHE A 77 -11.61 15.29 13.16
C PHE A 77 -11.67 13.77 12.95
N PRO A 78 -12.80 13.06 13.16
CA PRO A 78 -12.87 11.62 12.96
C PRO A 78 -12.57 11.20 11.51
N ARG A 79 -13.04 11.98 10.53
CA ARG A 79 -12.82 11.71 9.11
C ARG A 79 -11.35 11.77 8.73
N PHE A 80 -10.61 12.73 9.30
CA PHE A 80 -9.17 12.83 9.08
C PHE A 80 -8.43 11.59 9.61
N PHE A 81 -8.72 11.20 10.85
CA PHE A 81 -8.05 10.05 11.47
C PHE A 81 -8.44 8.71 10.86
N GLN A 82 -9.67 8.57 10.34
CA GLN A 82 -10.05 7.39 9.56
C GLN A 82 -9.19 7.26 8.30
N ALA A 83 -9.02 8.34 7.53
CA ALA A 83 -8.18 8.34 6.34
C ALA A 83 -6.70 8.10 6.67
N LEU A 84 -6.18 8.73 7.74
CA LEU A 84 -4.80 8.57 8.19
C LEU A 84 -4.51 7.15 8.70
N SER A 85 -5.43 6.55 9.45
CA SER A 85 -5.29 5.18 9.95
C SER A 85 -5.38 4.17 8.80
N LEU A 86 -6.27 4.39 7.83
CA LEU A 86 -6.38 3.55 6.64
C LEU A 86 -5.11 3.67 5.77
N PHE A 87 -4.52 4.85 5.68
CA PHE A 87 -3.23 5.06 5.02
C PHE A 87 -2.12 4.24 5.71
N CYS A 88 -2.04 4.31 7.04
CA CYS A 88 -1.06 3.53 7.82
C CYS A 88 -1.25 2.01 7.63
N PHE A 89 -2.49 1.53 7.69
CA PHE A 89 -2.84 0.13 7.39
C PHE A 89 -2.38 -0.28 5.98
N SER A 90 -2.60 0.56 4.98
CA SER A 90 -2.21 0.30 3.60
C SER A 90 -0.70 0.21 3.44
N MET A 91 0.05 1.11 4.09
CA MET A 91 1.52 1.07 4.11
C MET A 91 2.05 -0.22 4.75
N LEU A 92 1.49 -0.65 5.87
CA LEU A 92 1.85 -1.91 6.51
C LEU A 92 1.47 -3.12 5.66
N GLY A 93 0.36 -3.03 4.91
CA GLY A 93 -0.05 -4.04 3.94
C GLY A 93 0.95 -4.22 2.80
N ILE A 94 1.54 -3.12 2.28
CA ILE A 94 2.63 -3.18 1.29
C ILE A 94 3.84 -3.90 1.88
N VAL A 95 4.23 -3.54 3.12
CA VAL A 95 5.42 -4.08 3.78
C VAL A 95 5.33 -5.59 3.99
N ILE A 96 4.15 -6.12 4.32
CA ILE A 96 3.95 -7.54 4.61
C ILE A 96 3.52 -8.37 3.38
N ALA A 97 3.26 -7.72 2.25
CA ALA A 97 2.74 -8.39 1.06
C ALA A 97 3.57 -9.59 0.63
N GLY A 98 2.93 -10.72 0.39
CA GLY A 98 3.55 -11.97 -0.06
C GLY A 98 3.73 -12.07 -1.57
N ASN A 99 3.12 -11.18 -2.33
CA ASN A 99 3.19 -11.16 -3.80
C ASN A 99 2.99 -9.74 -4.36
N LEU A 100 3.41 -9.54 -5.60
CA LEU A 100 3.32 -8.26 -6.29
C LEU A 100 1.87 -7.79 -6.54
N ALA A 101 0.91 -8.71 -6.70
CA ALA A 101 -0.49 -8.33 -6.86
C ALA A 101 -1.05 -7.71 -5.57
N MET A 102 -0.68 -8.25 -4.41
CA MET A 102 -1.03 -7.70 -3.10
C MET A 102 -0.36 -6.34 -2.88
N VAL A 103 0.92 -6.18 -3.28
CA VAL A 103 1.59 -4.88 -3.27
C VAL A 103 0.80 -3.86 -4.07
N PHE A 104 0.34 -4.22 -5.28
CA PHE A 104 -0.44 -3.34 -6.12
C PHE A 104 -1.76 -2.93 -5.46
N ILE A 105 -2.50 -3.87 -4.86
CA ILE A 105 -3.77 -3.57 -4.17
C ILE A 105 -3.56 -2.56 -3.04
N PHE A 106 -2.56 -2.76 -2.19
CA PHE A 106 -2.27 -1.82 -1.09
C PHE A 106 -1.69 -0.50 -1.58
N TRP A 107 -0.93 -0.51 -2.68
CA TRP A 107 -0.45 0.70 -3.35
C TRP A 107 -1.61 1.58 -3.83
N GLU A 108 -2.60 0.99 -4.47
CA GLU A 108 -3.84 1.66 -4.88
C GLU A 108 -4.58 2.26 -3.67
N LEU A 109 -4.64 1.52 -2.56
CA LEU A 109 -5.30 1.97 -1.34
C LEU A 109 -4.56 3.16 -0.72
N VAL A 110 -3.21 3.19 -0.72
CA VAL A 110 -2.40 4.35 -0.34
C VAL A 110 -2.74 5.55 -1.22
N GLY A 111 -2.87 5.35 -2.52
CA GLY A 111 -3.26 6.38 -3.48
C GLY A 111 -4.61 7.02 -3.16
N ILE A 112 -5.63 6.20 -2.86
CA ILE A 112 -6.96 6.68 -2.46
C ILE A 112 -6.91 7.42 -1.12
N CYS A 113 -6.20 6.89 -0.12
CA CYS A 113 -6.06 7.55 1.18
C CYS A 113 -5.36 8.91 1.05
N SER A 114 -4.33 9.01 0.21
CA SER A 114 -3.64 10.27 -0.06
C SER A 114 -4.56 11.30 -0.70
N TRP A 115 -5.42 10.88 -1.63
CA TRP A 115 -6.43 11.74 -2.23
C TRP A 115 -7.40 12.31 -1.18
N PHE A 116 -7.88 11.49 -0.24
CA PHE A 116 -8.73 11.94 0.86
C PHE A 116 -8.02 12.91 1.80
N LEU A 117 -6.74 12.70 2.09
CA LEU A 117 -5.95 13.56 2.98
C LEU A 117 -5.59 14.89 2.32
N ILE A 118 -5.18 14.88 1.03
CA ILE A 118 -4.88 16.11 0.28
C ILE A 118 -6.15 16.93 0.07
N GLY A 119 -7.26 16.26 -0.26
CA GLY A 119 -8.58 16.87 -0.47
C GLY A 119 -9.39 17.05 0.81
N PHE A 120 -8.78 17.04 1.99
CA PHE A 120 -9.51 17.14 3.26
C PHE A 120 -10.38 18.40 3.33
N TYR A 121 -9.80 19.54 2.92
CA TYR A 121 -10.50 20.81 2.80
C TYR A 121 -11.07 21.01 1.38
N PHE A 122 -11.90 20.09 0.92
CA PHE A 122 -12.41 20.04 -0.46
C PHE A 122 -13.22 21.26 -0.89
N GLU A 123 -13.72 22.05 0.05
CA GLU A 123 -14.39 23.32 -0.21
C GLU A 123 -13.42 24.37 -0.79
N ARG A 124 -12.13 24.26 -0.47
CA ARG A 124 -11.09 25.11 -1.02
C ARG A 124 -10.72 24.62 -2.42
N HIS A 125 -10.90 25.45 -3.42
CA HIS A 125 -10.60 25.11 -4.81
C HIS A 125 -9.15 24.62 -5.00
N SER A 126 -8.19 25.22 -4.28
CA SER A 126 -6.78 24.81 -4.30
C SER A 126 -6.59 23.36 -3.83
N ALA A 127 -7.22 22.98 -2.71
CA ALA A 127 -7.11 21.63 -2.15
C ALA A 127 -7.78 20.57 -3.06
N SER A 128 -8.98 20.87 -3.56
CA SER A 128 -9.70 19.99 -4.48
C SER A 128 -8.93 19.79 -5.79
N THR A 129 -8.37 20.85 -6.37
CA THR A 129 -7.55 20.77 -7.58
C THR A 129 -6.26 19.96 -7.33
N ALA A 130 -5.60 20.19 -6.19
CA ALA A 130 -4.38 19.45 -5.84
C ALA A 130 -4.67 17.94 -5.66
N ALA A 131 -5.76 17.60 -4.97
CA ALA A 131 -6.17 16.20 -4.78
C ALA A 131 -6.45 15.50 -6.12
N ASN A 132 -7.20 16.14 -7.00
CA ASN A 132 -7.51 15.60 -8.32
C ASN A 132 -6.24 15.45 -9.19
N LYS A 133 -5.34 16.43 -9.14
CA LYS A 133 -4.05 16.35 -9.84
C LYS A 133 -3.22 15.17 -9.33
N ALA A 134 -3.09 15.02 -8.01
CA ALA A 134 -2.35 13.91 -7.41
C ALA A 134 -2.95 12.57 -7.81
N PHE A 135 -4.29 12.43 -7.77
CA PHE A 135 -4.97 11.20 -8.17
C PHE A 135 -4.72 10.83 -9.63
N VAL A 136 -4.88 11.79 -10.55
CA VAL A 136 -4.69 11.53 -12.00
C VAL A 136 -3.23 11.14 -12.30
N VAL A 137 -2.26 11.84 -11.70
CA VAL A 137 -0.83 11.54 -11.91
C VAL A 137 -0.49 10.14 -11.37
N ASN A 138 -1.02 9.76 -10.20
CA ASN A 138 -0.84 8.41 -9.67
C ASN A 138 -1.40 7.35 -10.62
N ARG A 139 -2.61 7.57 -11.18
CA ARG A 139 -3.22 6.63 -12.15
C ARG A 139 -2.37 6.38 -13.37
N VAL A 140 -1.66 7.38 -13.87
CA VAL A 140 -0.72 7.18 -14.99
C VAL A 140 0.42 6.24 -14.58
N GLY A 141 0.95 6.38 -13.37
CA GLY A 141 1.95 5.48 -12.81
C GLY A 141 1.44 4.05 -12.61
N ASP A 142 0.19 3.92 -12.14
CA ASP A 142 -0.47 2.62 -11.88
C ASP A 142 -0.65 1.81 -13.16
N PHE A 143 -0.95 2.46 -14.30
CA PHE A 143 -0.95 1.81 -15.62
C PHE A 143 0.43 1.22 -15.96
N GLY A 144 1.50 1.97 -15.71
CA GLY A 144 2.87 1.48 -15.90
C GLY A 144 3.18 0.27 -15.02
N MET A 145 2.75 0.31 -13.75
CA MET A 145 2.90 -0.79 -12.81
C MET A 145 2.14 -2.05 -13.26
N LEU A 146 0.88 -1.90 -13.73
CA LEU A 146 0.10 -3.02 -14.27
C LEU A 146 0.78 -3.68 -15.48
N ILE A 147 1.30 -2.88 -16.42
CA ILE A 147 2.04 -3.39 -17.58
C ILE A 147 3.30 -4.15 -17.09
N GLY A 148 4.03 -3.60 -16.12
CA GLY A 148 5.17 -4.26 -15.52
C GLY A 148 4.82 -5.59 -14.84
N LEU A 149 3.70 -5.66 -14.09
CA LEU A 149 3.20 -6.89 -13.48
C LEU A 149 2.84 -7.95 -14.52
N MET A 150 2.17 -7.54 -15.60
CA MET A 150 1.84 -8.45 -16.72
C MET A 150 3.09 -8.98 -17.42
N ALA A 151 4.10 -8.13 -17.64
CA ALA A 151 5.37 -8.52 -18.23
C ALA A 151 6.14 -9.50 -17.34
N LEU A 152 6.21 -9.24 -16.03
CA LEU A 152 6.84 -10.13 -15.06
C LEU A 152 6.14 -11.49 -15.01
N TRP A 153 4.81 -11.48 -14.90
CA TRP A 153 4.04 -12.72 -14.90
C TRP A 153 4.19 -13.49 -16.21
N GLY A 154 4.16 -12.83 -17.36
CA GLY A 154 4.35 -13.46 -18.67
C GLY A 154 5.75 -14.02 -18.89
N GLY A 155 6.78 -13.40 -18.27
CA GLY A 155 8.18 -13.83 -18.39
C GLY A 155 8.59 -14.88 -17.37
N LEU A 156 8.14 -14.76 -16.12
CA LEU A 156 8.55 -15.61 -14.99
C LEU A 156 7.48 -16.60 -14.52
N GLY A 157 6.23 -16.42 -14.94
CA GLY A 157 5.12 -17.32 -14.59
C GLY A 157 4.55 -17.17 -13.18
N THR A 158 5.19 -16.35 -12.31
CA THR A 158 4.77 -16.13 -10.93
C THR A 158 4.82 -14.66 -10.53
N LEU A 159 3.99 -14.28 -9.54
CA LEU A 159 4.05 -12.97 -8.87
C LEU A 159 4.38 -13.11 -7.37
N HIS A 160 4.58 -14.32 -6.86
CA HIS A 160 4.93 -14.58 -5.46
C HIS A 160 6.39 -14.28 -5.19
N PHE A 161 6.70 -13.67 -4.04
CA PHE A 161 8.09 -13.36 -3.65
C PHE A 161 8.83 -14.62 -3.21
N GLY A 162 8.22 -15.43 -2.35
CA GLY A 162 8.77 -16.70 -1.88
C GLY A 162 8.20 -17.89 -2.63
N ASP A 163 8.75 -19.06 -2.36
CA ASP A 163 8.27 -20.31 -2.92
C ASP A 163 6.83 -20.58 -2.52
N SER A 164 6.04 -21.11 -3.43
CA SER A 164 4.65 -21.44 -3.22
C SER A 164 4.38 -22.90 -3.60
N VAL A 165 3.46 -23.55 -2.88
CA VAL A 165 3.04 -24.92 -3.22
C VAL A 165 1.84 -24.83 -4.15
N SER A 166 1.98 -25.38 -5.34
CA SER A 166 0.88 -25.48 -6.31
C SER A 166 -0.25 -26.34 -5.75
N SER A 167 -1.44 -25.76 -5.60
CA SER A 167 -2.62 -26.49 -5.13
C SER A 167 -3.12 -27.55 -6.12
N ALA A 168 -2.74 -27.45 -7.38
CA ALA A 168 -3.13 -28.39 -8.44
C ALA A 168 -2.20 -29.60 -8.54
N THR A 169 -0.90 -29.40 -8.34
CA THR A 169 0.12 -30.44 -8.55
C THR A 169 0.84 -30.86 -7.26
N GLY A 170 0.70 -30.10 -6.17
CA GLY A 170 1.44 -30.30 -4.92
C GLY A 170 2.95 -30.03 -5.04
N GLN A 171 3.41 -29.54 -6.18
CA GLN A 171 4.82 -29.20 -6.41
C GLN A 171 5.15 -27.82 -5.87
N VAL A 172 6.38 -27.65 -5.40
CA VAL A 172 6.93 -26.34 -5.01
C VAL A 172 7.27 -25.56 -6.27
N GLU A 173 6.63 -24.42 -6.44
CA GLU A 173 6.93 -23.46 -7.52
C GLU A 173 7.87 -22.40 -6.97
N PRO A 174 9.01 -22.12 -7.63
CA PRO A 174 9.97 -21.14 -7.16
C PRO A 174 9.38 -19.73 -7.20
N GLY A 175 9.67 -18.92 -6.17
CA GLY A 175 9.26 -17.54 -6.10
C GLY A 175 10.14 -16.60 -6.95
N LEU A 176 9.72 -15.34 -7.09
CA LEU A 176 10.44 -14.32 -7.87
C LEU A 176 11.89 -14.15 -7.40
N PHE A 177 12.13 -14.18 -6.08
CA PHE A 177 13.46 -13.97 -5.55
C PHE A 177 14.41 -15.13 -5.87
N GLU A 178 13.92 -16.34 -6.00
CA GLU A 178 14.73 -17.49 -6.42
C GLU A 178 15.02 -17.46 -7.92
N LEU A 179 14.01 -17.10 -8.72
CA LEU A 179 14.14 -17.03 -10.18
C LEU A 179 15.08 -15.91 -10.64
N VAL A 180 15.17 -14.81 -9.90
CA VAL A 180 16.00 -13.63 -10.28
C VAL A 180 17.39 -13.67 -9.66
N ARG A 181 17.60 -14.40 -8.56
CA ARG A 181 18.95 -14.59 -8.00
C ARG A 181 19.78 -15.45 -8.94
N PRO A 182 21.00 -14.98 -9.35
CA PRO A 182 21.91 -15.87 -10.03
C PRO A 182 22.18 -17.08 -9.11
N ALA A 183 22.13 -18.28 -9.67
CA ALA A 183 22.43 -19.49 -8.94
C ALA A 183 23.82 -19.35 -8.26
N GLU A 184 23.84 -19.01 -7.00
CA GLU A 184 25.02 -19.17 -6.17
C GLU A 184 25.29 -20.67 -6.16
N ASN A 185 26.46 -21.03 -6.70
CA ASN A 185 26.90 -22.41 -6.88
C ASN A 185 26.61 -23.23 -5.62
N HIS A 186 25.65 -24.14 -5.67
CA HIS A 186 25.39 -25.16 -4.67
C HIS A 186 26.53 -26.21 -4.56
N HIS A 187 27.76 -25.80 -4.89
CA HIS A 187 28.93 -26.69 -4.85
C HIS A 187 29.66 -26.72 -3.51
N GLU A 188 29.19 -26.01 -2.46
CA GLU A 188 29.91 -26.01 -1.16
C GLU A 188 29.21 -26.77 -0.01
N GLN A 189 28.21 -27.60 -0.27
CA GLN A 189 27.62 -28.43 0.80
C GLN A 189 27.73 -29.94 0.54
N GLN A 190 28.82 -30.37 -0.08
CA GLN A 190 29.26 -31.76 0.02
C GLN A 190 30.65 -31.80 0.64
N VAL A 191 30.72 -31.65 1.95
CA VAL A 191 31.88 -32.09 2.74
C VAL A 191 31.50 -33.38 3.43
N PRO A 192 32.32 -34.46 3.26
CA PRO A 192 32.02 -35.78 3.72
C PRO A 192 32.00 -35.93 5.23
#